data_610727fd76e54379232c906af621c3d3
#
_entry.id   610727fd76e54379232c906af621c3d3
#
_cell.length_a   1.000
_cell.length_b   1.000
_cell.length_c   1.000
_cell.angle_alpha   90.00
_cell.angle_beta   90.00
_cell.angle_gamma   90.00
#
_symmetry.space_group_name_H-M   'P 1'
#
loop_
_entity.id
_entity.type
_entity.pdbx_description
1 polymer ?
#
loop_
_entity_poly.entity_id
_entity_poly.type
_entity_poly.pdbx_seq_one_letter_code
_entity_poly.pdbx_strand_id
1 'polypeptide(L)'
;YILRMGGLLVLLGVIGLTCSITAQYFSAKAAVGFATGLRNDLFAHIGSLSYSEQDTIGTSTLITRMTSDINQVQNGVNLTLRLLLRSPFIVIGALIMAFSISPKLTLLFLGVTVAVSLIIWAIMRVTVPIYHEAQNGLDRVTLLTRENYVGARVVRAFARQADELAAFVETNDHLKSLQFAAGRISALMNPLTYLVVNLAVVALLLRGGMEVDAGALTQGEVIALINYMSQILLSLLRLADLVVSVTRALASGMRVNEILNT
;
A
#
# COMPACT_ATOMS: atom_id res chain seq x y z
N TYR A 1 11.31 40.58 -13.84
CA TYR A 1 11.84 39.28 -13.37
C TYR A 1 10.73 38.42 -12.76
N ILE A 2 9.98 38.89 -11.78
CA ILE A 2 8.92 38.16 -11.05
C ILE A 2 7.85 37.60 -12.00
N LEU A 3 7.34 38.41 -12.94
CA LEU A 3 6.33 37.94 -13.91
C LEU A 3 6.87 36.82 -14.84
N ARG A 4 8.14 36.88 -15.25
CA ARG A 4 8.76 35.83 -16.06
C ARG A 4 8.90 34.52 -15.28
N MET A 5 9.37 34.61 -14.01
CA MET A 5 9.49 33.43 -13.15
C MET A 5 8.12 32.84 -12.79
N GLY A 6 7.14 33.70 -12.50
CA GLY A 6 5.76 33.26 -12.27
C GLY A 6 5.15 32.57 -13.50
N GLY A 7 5.37 33.11 -14.70
CA GLY A 7 4.93 32.49 -15.95
C GLY A 7 5.60 31.13 -16.20
N LEU A 8 6.89 30.99 -15.90
CA LEU A 8 7.63 29.74 -16.04
C LEU A 8 7.14 28.68 -15.06
N LEU A 9 6.82 29.05 -13.81
CA LEU A 9 6.24 28.14 -12.82
C LEU A 9 4.85 27.64 -13.25
N VAL A 10 4.00 28.53 -13.78
CA VAL A 10 2.67 28.14 -14.32
C VAL A 10 2.84 27.20 -15.50
N LEU A 11 3.75 27.48 -16.43
CA LEU A 11 4.03 26.63 -17.59
C LEU A 11 4.51 25.24 -17.16
N LEU A 12 5.46 25.15 -16.22
CA LEU A 12 5.91 23.87 -15.66
C LEU A 12 4.78 23.12 -14.94
N GLY A 13 3.91 23.86 -14.25
CA GLY A 13 2.71 23.28 -13.61
C GLY A 13 1.74 22.67 -14.63
N VAL A 14 1.49 23.36 -15.74
CA VAL A 14 0.64 22.86 -16.83
C VAL A 14 1.27 21.65 -17.50
N ILE A 15 2.58 21.67 -17.76
CA ILE A 15 3.31 20.50 -18.31
C ILE A 15 3.19 19.31 -17.34
N GLY A 16 3.44 19.52 -16.05
CA GLY A 16 3.32 18.49 -15.03
C GLY A 16 1.91 17.91 -14.92
N LEU A 17 0.87 18.77 -15.02
CA LEU A 17 -0.52 18.34 -15.04
C LEU A 17 -0.84 17.48 -16.26
N THR A 18 -0.49 17.93 -17.45
CA THR A 18 -0.72 17.17 -18.69
C THR A 18 0.00 15.82 -18.69
N CYS A 19 1.27 15.78 -18.27
CA CYS A 19 2.03 14.55 -18.12
C CYS A 19 1.37 13.60 -17.10
N SER A 20 0.89 14.13 -15.97
CA SER A 20 0.24 13.34 -14.93
C SER A 20 -1.09 12.72 -15.41
N ILE A 21 -1.93 13.50 -16.09
CA ILE A 21 -3.20 13.03 -16.67
C ILE A 21 -2.92 11.95 -17.72
N THR A 22 -1.98 12.20 -18.63
CA THR A 22 -1.61 11.25 -19.68
C THR A 22 -1.08 9.94 -19.07
N ALA A 23 -0.20 10.02 -18.10
CA ALA A 23 0.33 8.84 -17.41
C ALA A 23 -0.78 8.03 -16.71
N GLN A 24 -1.72 8.70 -16.03
CA GLN A 24 -2.85 8.02 -15.39
C GLN A 24 -3.79 7.36 -16.41
N TYR A 25 -4.09 8.03 -17.50
CA TYR A 25 -4.93 7.49 -18.57
C TYR A 25 -4.32 6.22 -19.19
N PHE A 26 -3.05 6.26 -19.57
CA PHE A 26 -2.38 5.10 -20.19
C PHE A 26 -2.18 3.96 -19.19
N SER A 27 -1.89 4.26 -17.93
CA SER A 27 -1.80 3.25 -16.87
C SER A 27 -3.14 2.54 -16.66
N ALA A 28 -4.25 3.29 -16.58
CA ALA A 28 -5.58 2.72 -16.46
C ALA A 28 -5.96 1.90 -17.69
N LYS A 29 -5.71 2.42 -18.91
CA LYS A 29 -5.98 1.73 -20.16
C LYS A 29 -5.19 0.41 -20.27
N ALA A 30 -3.93 0.41 -19.90
CA ALA A 30 -3.09 -0.80 -19.91
C ALA A 30 -3.59 -1.83 -18.87
N ALA A 31 -3.93 -1.40 -17.66
CA ALA A 31 -4.42 -2.28 -16.61
C ALA A 31 -5.77 -2.92 -16.97
N VAL A 32 -6.70 -2.13 -17.51
CA VAL A 32 -8.01 -2.63 -17.96
C VAL A 32 -7.85 -3.56 -19.14
N GLY A 33 -7.00 -3.20 -20.13
CA GLY A 33 -6.73 -4.05 -21.30
C GLY A 33 -6.13 -5.39 -20.89
N PHE A 34 -5.15 -5.39 -19.99
CA PHE A 34 -4.56 -6.60 -19.42
C PHE A 34 -5.60 -7.48 -18.72
N ALA A 35 -6.42 -6.89 -17.84
CA ALA A 35 -7.46 -7.63 -17.12
C ALA A 35 -8.54 -8.19 -18.06
N THR A 36 -8.88 -7.48 -19.15
CA THR A 36 -9.83 -7.95 -20.13
C THR A 36 -9.27 -9.14 -20.90
N GLY A 37 -8.00 -9.07 -21.34
CA GLY A 37 -7.31 -10.21 -21.95
C GLY A 37 -7.30 -11.42 -21.01
N LEU A 38 -6.86 -11.23 -19.77
CA LEU A 38 -6.81 -12.30 -18.78
C LEU A 38 -8.19 -12.92 -18.48
N ARG A 39 -9.28 -12.13 -18.49
CA ARG A 39 -10.65 -12.66 -18.35
C ARG A 39 -11.04 -13.52 -19.55
N ASN A 40 -10.74 -13.06 -20.76
CA ASN A 40 -11.07 -13.79 -21.97
C ASN A 40 -10.33 -15.13 -22.03
N ASP A 41 -9.02 -15.12 -21.70
CA ASP A 41 -8.19 -16.32 -21.69
C ASP A 41 -8.67 -17.31 -20.63
N LEU A 42 -8.95 -16.81 -19.41
CA LEU A 42 -9.45 -17.65 -18.32
C LEU A 42 -10.83 -18.22 -18.64
N PHE A 43 -11.73 -17.43 -19.23
CA PHE A 43 -13.06 -17.90 -19.61
C PHE A 43 -13.00 -18.97 -20.71
N ALA A 44 -12.17 -18.77 -21.73
CA ALA A 44 -11.95 -19.75 -22.79
C ALA A 44 -11.37 -21.06 -22.23
N HIS A 45 -10.40 -20.95 -21.29
CA HIS A 45 -9.79 -22.12 -20.67
C HIS A 45 -10.79 -22.89 -19.78
N ILE A 46 -11.57 -22.20 -18.96
CA ILE A 46 -12.65 -22.83 -18.15
C ILE A 46 -13.63 -23.60 -19.03
N GLY A 47 -13.96 -23.05 -20.22
CA GLY A 47 -14.83 -23.73 -21.20
C GLY A 47 -14.22 -24.98 -21.82
N SER A 48 -12.89 -25.15 -21.77
CA SER A 48 -12.18 -26.35 -22.28
C SER A 48 -11.92 -27.40 -21.19
N LEU A 49 -12.11 -27.08 -19.90
CA LEU A 49 -11.96 -28.02 -18.80
C LEU A 49 -13.02 -29.13 -18.84
N SER A 50 -12.64 -30.34 -18.44
CA SER A 50 -13.57 -31.44 -18.24
C SER A 50 -14.54 -31.18 -17.07
N TYR A 51 -15.70 -31.78 -17.06
CA TYR A 51 -16.64 -31.69 -15.96
C TYR A 51 -16.05 -32.12 -14.62
N SER A 52 -15.17 -33.14 -14.60
CA SER A 52 -14.48 -33.60 -13.40
C SER A 52 -13.53 -32.55 -12.82
N GLU A 53 -12.79 -31.83 -13.66
CA GLU A 53 -11.90 -30.74 -13.25
C GLU A 53 -12.70 -29.55 -12.73
N GLN A 54 -13.79 -29.18 -13.41
CA GLN A 54 -14.69 -28.11 -12.96
C GLN A 54 -15.32 -28.42 -11.60
N ASP A 55 -15.74 -29.65 -11.36
CA ASP A 55 -16.31 -30.09 -10.06
C ASP A 55 -15.22 -30.10 -8.96
N THR A 56 -14.00 -30.50 -9.30
CA THR A 56 -12.87 -30.51 -8.34
C THR A 56 -12.49 -29.10 -7.91
N ILE A 57 -12.43 -28.14 -8.82
CA ILE A 57 -12.11 -26.72 -8.54
C ILE A 57 -13.30 -26.05 -7.84
N GLY A 58 -14.50 -26.37 -8.26
CA GLY A 58 -15.75 -25.82 -7.76
C GLY A 58 -16.14 -24.50 -8.41
N THR A 59 -17.40 -24.39 -8.80
CA THR A 59 -17.95 -23.21 -9.53
C THR A 59 -17.77 -21.90 -8.77
N SER A 60 -17.90 -21.89 -7.44
CA SER A 60 -17.71 -20.69 -6.63
C SER A 60 -16.28 -20.17 -6.67
N THR A 61 -15.29 -21.08 -6.74
CA THR A 61 -13.88 -20.74 -6.90
C THR A 61 -13.63 -20.11 -8.28
N LEU A 62 -14.13 -20.74 -9.33
CA LEU A 62 -13.98 -20.22 -10.70
C LEU A 62 -14.58 -18.81 -10.84
N ILE A 63 -15.77 -18.56 -10.29
CA ILE A 63 -16.38 -17.22 -10.28
C ILE A 63 -15.49 -16.22 -9.51
N THR A 64 -14.94 -16.60 -8.37
CA THR A 64 -14.05 -15.74 -7.57
C THR A 64 -12.77 -15.39 -8.34
N ARG A 65 -12.18 -16.36 -9.05
CA ARG A 65 -11.00 -16.11 -9.91
C ARG A 65 -11.33 -15.14 -11.05
N MET A 66 -12.45 -15.34 -11.74
CA MET A 66 -12.92 -14.50 -12.84
C MET A 66 -13.22 -13.06 -12.42
N THR A 67 -13.67 -12.85 -11.20
CA THR A 67 -14.15 -11.55 -10.72
C THR A 67 -13.14 -10.89 -9.76
N SER A 68 -13.05 -11.37 -8.53
CA SER A 68 -12.27 -10.74 -7.46
C SER A 68 -10.76 -10.79 -7.74
N ASP A 69 -10.22 -11.95 -8.13
CA ASP A 69 -8.78 -12.09 -8.32
C ASP A 69 -8.29 -11.31 -9.53
N ILE A 70 -8.99 -11.34 -10.66
CA ILE A 70 -8.61 -10.52 -11.83
C ILE A 70 -8.74 -9.03 -11.53
N ASN A 71 -9.75 -8.59 -10.77
CA ASN A 71 -9.83 -7.19 -10.33
C ASN A 71 -8.66 -6.80 -9.43
N GLN A 72 -8.22 -7.69 -8.55
CA GLN A 72 -7.05 -7.44 -7.70
C GLN A 72 -5.76 -7.34 -8.53
N VAL A 73 -5.59 -8.20 -9.53
CA VAL A 73 -4.48 -8.11 -10.50
C VAL A 73 -4.53 -6.81 -11.28
N GLN A 74 -5.71 -6.42 -11.80
CA GLN A 74 -5.91 -5.16 -12.50
C GLN A 74 -5.48 -3.95 -11.67
N ASN A 75 -5.91 -3.91 -10.39
CA ASN A 75 -5.54 -2.85 -9.47
C ASN A 75 -4.04 -2.83 -9.20
N GLY A 76 -3.42 -4.00 -9.02
CA GLY A 76 -1.98 -4.13 -8.84
C GLY A 76 -1.19 -3.62 -10.04
N VAL A 77 -1.57 -4.00 -11.26
CA VAL A 77 -0.95 -3.52 -12.51
C VAL A 77 -1.08 -2.00 -12.62
N ASN A 78 -2.27 -1.46 -12.38
CA ASN A 78 -2.50 0.00 -12.42
C ASN A 78 -1.61 0.74 -11.41
N LEU A 79 -1.58 0.28 -10.16
CA LEU A 79 -0.75 0.89 -9.12
C LEU A 79 0.75 0.77 -9.41
N THR A 80 1.20 -0.36 -9.93
CA THR A 80 2.59 -0.59 -10.32
C THR A 80 3.00 0.39 -11.42
N LEU A 81 2.25 0.48 -12.49
CA LEU A 81 2.56 1.40 -13.60
C LEU A 81 2.52 2.87 -13.17
N ARG A 82 1.60 3.24 -12.29
CA ARG A 82 1.40 4.62 -11.87
C ARG A 82 2.36 5.08 -10.78
N LEU A 83 2.64 4.22 -9.77
CA LEU A 83 3.37 4.61 -8.56
C LEU A 83 4.78 4.06 -8.53
N LEU A 84 5.00 2.78 -8.90
CA LEU A 84 6.32 2.15 -8.84
C LEU A 84 7.30 2.82 -9.81
N LEU A 85 6.84 3.17 -11.00
CA LEU A 85 7.70 3.89 -11.96
C LEU A 85 7.96 5.33 -11.52
N ARG A 86 6.93 6.02 -11.00
CA ARG A 86 7.03 7.44 -10.63
C ARG A 86 7.88 7.69 -9.38
N SER A 87 7.72 6.87 -8.33
CA SER A 87 8.32 7.13 -7.01
C SER A 87 9.85 7.16 -7.02
N PRO A 88 10.58 6.22 -7.67
CA PRO A 88 12.04 6.29 -7.74
C PRO A 88 12.54 7.55 -8.45
N PHE A 89 11.88 7.98 -9.53
CA PHE A 89 12.27 9.19 -10.24
C PHE A 89 12.10 10.45 -9.38
N ILE A 90 11.04 10.52 -8.57
CA ILE A 90 10.85 11.64 -7.64
C ILE A 90 11.93 11.63 -6.56
N VAL A 91 12.23 10.48 -5.97
CA VAL A 91 13.23 10.37 -4.90
C VAL A 91 14.62 10.67 -5.42
N ILE A 92 15.01 10.05 -6.53
CA ILE A 92 16.33 10.26 -7.15
C ILE A 92 16.47 11.71 -7.64
N GLY A 93 15.45 12.23 -8.32
CA GLY A 93 15.46 13.61 -8.80
C GLY A 93 15.56 14.63 -7.66
N ALA A 94 14.78 14.44 -6.59
CA ALA A 94 14.83 15.30 -5.41
C ALA A 94 16.20 15.21 -4.70
N LEU A 95 16.81 14.03 -4.61
CA LEU A 95 18.16 13.86 -4.05
C LEU A 95 19.22 14.54 -4.89
N ILE A 96 19.18 14.39 -6.22
CA ILE A 96 20.13 15.05 -7.13
C ILE A 96 20.01 16.58 -7.00
N MET A 97 18.78 17.10 -7.01
CA MET A 97 18.54 18.52 -6.86
C MET A 97 18.96 19.05 -5.49
N ALA A 98 18.68 18.32 -4.42
CA ALA A 98 19.14 18.68 -3.08
C ALA A 98 20.68 18.66 -2.97
N PHE A 99 21.33 17.67 -3.58
CA PHE A 99 22.78 17.55 -3.57
C PHE A 99 23.45 18.69 -4.35
N SER A 100 22.83 19.18 -5.43
CA SER A 100 23.33 20.32 -6.20
C SER A 100 23.23 21.64 -5.43
N ILE A 101 22.32 21.77 -4.47
CA ILE A 101 22.19 22.96 -3.62
C ILE A 101 23.16 22.89 -2.44
N SER A 102 23.12 21.84 -1.63
CA SER A 102 24.01 21.66 -0.49
C SER A 102 24.24 20.17 -0.18
N PRO A 103 25.42 19.62 -0.46
CA PRO A 103 25.75 18.24 -0.13
C PRO A 103 25.64 17.95 1.37
N LYS A 104 26.00 18.91 2.23
CA LYS A 104 25.95 18.77 3.69
C LYS A 104 24.51 18.59 4.20
N LEU A 105 23.59 19.41 3.70
CA LEU A 105 22.17 19.33 4.10
C LEU A 105 21.48 18.11 3.49
N THR A 106 21.95 17.65 2.32
CA THR A 106 21.44 16.41 1.70
C THR A 106 21.79 15.17 2.52
N LEU A 107 22.93 15.13 3.21
CA LEU A 107 23.25 14.05 4.15
C LEU A 107 22.25 13.99 5.31
N LEU A 108 21.71 15.12 5.77
CA LEU A 108 20.64 15.15 6.75
C LEU A 108 19.36 14.48 6.19
N PHE A 109 19.01 14.73 4.92
CA PHE A 109 17.88 14.05 4.28
C PHE A 109 18.07 12.54 4.22
N LEU A 110 19.27 12.10 3.87
CA LEU A 110 19.58 10.68 3.83
C LEU A 110 19.40 10.04 5.20
N GLY A 111 19.89 10.69 6.26
CA GLY A 111 19.69 10.25 7.64
C GLY A 111 18.22 10.15 8.05
N VAL A 112 17.42 11.17 7.72
CA VAL A 112 15.96 11.18 7.97
C VAL A 112 15.25 10.08 7.18
N THR A 113 15.61 9.90 5.91
CA THR A 113 15.05 8.85 5.05
C THR A 113 15.31 7.46 5.64
N VAL A 114 16.53 7.21 6.09
CA VAL A 114 16.90 5.96 6.77
C VAL A 114 16.13 5.80 8.08
N ALA A 115 16.05 6.84 8.90
CA ALA A 115 15.32 6.81 10.18
C ALA A 115 13.84 6.49 9.97
N VAL A 116 13.16 7.16 9.03
CA VAL A 116 11.75 6.88 8.71
C VAL A 116 11.58 5.45 8.17
N SER A 117 12.47 5.00 7.30
CA SER A 117 12.44 3.64 6.75
C SER A 117 12.60 2.58 7.86
N LEU A 118 13.48 2.82 8.83
CA LEU A 118 13.66 1.94 9.98
C LEU A 118 12.41 1.91 10.90
N ILE A 119 11.77 3.05 11.12
CA ILE A 119 10.52 3.13 11.90
C ILE A 119 9.43 2.32 11.21
N ILE A 120 9.23 2.52 9.90
CA ILE A 120 8.24 1.78 9.11
C ILE A 120 8.56 0.27 9.17
N TRP A 121 9.80 -0.10 8.93
CA TRP A 121 10.23 -1.51 8.98
C TRP A 121 10.00 -2.14 10.36
N ALA A 122 10.37 -1.45 11.44
CA ALA A 122 10.21 -1.94 12.80
C ALA A 122 8.73 -2.16 13.16
N ILE A 123 7.87 -1.19 12.83
CA ILE A 123 6.42 -1.29 13.06
C ILE A 123 5.83 -2.43 12.23
N MET A 124 6.16 -2.52 10.95
CA MET A 124 5.67 -3.58 10.06
C MET A 124 6.11 -4.97 10.54
N ARG A 125 7.35 -5.10 11.00
CA ARG A 125 7.88 -6.38 11.50
C ARG A 125 7.10 -6.92 12.70
N VAL A 126 6.60 -6.04 13.55
CA VAL A 126 5.78 -6.42 14.72
C VAL A 126 4.31 -6.57 14.34
N THR A 127 3.79 -5.70 13.49
CA THR A 127 2.35 -5.64 13.20
C THR A 127 1.89 -6.73 12.22
N VAL A 128 2.71 -7.07 11.22
CA VAL A 128 2.34 -8.07 10.20
C VAL A 128 2.02 -9.44 10.79
N PRO A 129 2.83 -10.04 11.69
CA PRO A 129 2.49 -11.33 12.30
C PRO A 129 1.20 -11.26 13.13
N ILE A 130 0.95 -10.16 13.85
CA ILE A 130 -0.29 -9.97 14.62
C ILE A 130 -1.51 -9.90 13.69
N TYR A 131 -1.39 -9.26 12.53
CA TYR A 131 -2.46 -9.26 11.52
C TYR A 131 -2.71 -10.65 10.94
N HIS A 132 -1.68 -11.46 10.72
CA HIS A 132 -1.87 -12.86 10.32
C HIS A 132 -2.61 -13.68 11.37
N GLU A 133 -2.25 -13.49 12.63
CA GLU A 133 -2.92 -14.17 13.76
C GLU A 133 -4.38 -13.69 13.91
N ALA A 134 -4.64 -12.40 13.75
CA ALA A 134 -6.00 -11.85 13.71
C ALA A 134 -6.81 -12.41 12.53
N GLN A 135 -6.19 -12.64 11.37
CA GLN A 135 -6.85 -13.28 10.23
C GLN A 135 -7.26 -14.72 10.55
N ASN A 136 -6.35 -15.51 11.15
CA ASN A 136 -6.66 -16.86 11.62
C ASN A 136 -7.78 -16.86 12.67
N GLY A 137 -7.79 -15.87 13.56
CA GLY A 137 -8.88 -15.68 14.54
C GLY A 137 -10.22 -15.38 13.87
N LEU A 138 -10.23 -14.57 12.81
CA LEU A 138 -11.43 -14.27 12.03
C LEU A 138 -11.96 -15.51 11.31
N ASP A 139 -11.07 -16.33 10.75
CA ASP A 139 -11.43 -17.59 10.10
C ASP A 139 -12.08 -18.54 11.10
N ARG A 140 -11.59 -18.59 12.35
CA ARG A 140 -12.17 -19.39 13.42
C ARG A 140 -13.56 -18.90 13.85
N VAL A 141 -13.76 -17.58 13.99
CA VAL A 141 -15.09 -16.99 14.24
C VAL A 141 -16.04 -17.33 13.10
N THR A 142 -15.59 -17.25 11.87
CA THR A 142 -16.37 -17.59 10.68
C THR A 142 -16.77 -19.07 10.67
N LEU A 143 -15.85 -19.98 11.03
CA LEU A 143 -16.11 -21.41 11.14
C LEU A 143 -17.19 -21.70 12.21
N LEU A 144 -17.02 -21.17 13.43
CA LEU A 144 -17.99 -21.32 14.50
C LEU A 144 -19.38 -20.79 14.09
N THR A 145 -19.41 -19.64 13.42
CA THR A 145 -20.68 -19.08 12.92
C THR A 145 -21.36 -20.03 11.92
N ARG A 146 -20.59 -20.60 10.99
CA ARG A 146 -21.07 -21.56 9.99
C ARG A 146 -21.58 -22.85 10.64
N GLU A 147 -20.81 -23.40 11.59
CA GLU A 147 -21.18 -24.62 12.32
C GLU A 147 -22.45 -24.41 13.12
N ASN A 148 -22.60 -23.29 13.83
CA ASN A 148 -23.79 -22.93 14.55
C ASN A 148 -25.01 -22.74 13.63
N TYR A 149 -24.84 -22.13 12.45
CA TYR A 149 -25.89 -21.93 11.49
C TYR A 149 -26.39 -23.26 10.90
N VAL A 150 -25.47 -24.14 10.50
CA VAL A 150 -25.81 -25.48 9.97
C VAL A 150 -26.37 -26.40 11.06
N GLY A 151 -25.76 -26.37 12.26
CA GLY A 151 -26.10 -27.18 13.42
C GLY A 151 -27.26 -26.65 14.29
N ALA A 152 -27.91 -25.54 13.92
CA ALA A 152 -28.88 -24.82 14.77
C ALA A 152 -30.02 -25.72 15.32
N ARG A 153 -30.48 -26.71 14.55
CA ARG A 153 -31.48 -27.66 15.01
C ARG A 153 -30.96 -28.58 16.11
N VAL A 154 -29.73 -29.04 15.97
CA VAL A 154 -29.06 -29.92 16.94
C VAL A 154 -28.77 -29.17 18.22
N VAL A 155 -28.18 -27.95 18.12
CA VAL A 155 -27.94 -27.09 19.28
C VAL A 155 -29.18 -26.80 20.07
N ARG A 156 -30.33 -26.55 19.41
CA ARG A 156 -31.63 -26.34 20.06
C ARG A 156 -32.19 -27.63 20.68
N ALA A 157 -32.06 -28.76 19.98
CA ALA A 157 -32.58 -30.05 20.47
C ALA A 157 -31.88 -30.50 21.76
N PHE A 158 -30.57 -30.19 21.91
CA PHE A 158 -29.78 -30.52 23.08
C PHE A 158 -29.64 -29.35 24.09
N ALA A 159 -30.37 -28.24 23.89
CA ALA A 159 -30.36 -27.06 24.75
C ALA A 159 -28.93 -26.49 25.02
N ARG A 160 -28.02 -26.57 24.02
CA ARG A 160 -26.60 -26.15 24.13
C ARG A 160 -26.34 -24.73 23.66
N GLN A 161 -27.37 -23.87 23.53
CA GLN A 161 -27.21 -22.49 23.02
C GLN A 161 -26.28 -21.63 23.90
N ALA A 162 -26.31 -21.85 25.23
CA ALA A 162 -25.46 -21.08 26.15
C ALA A 162 -23.98 -21.45 25.99
N ASP A 163 -23.67 -22.73 25.77
CA ASP A 163 -22.29 -23.20 25.59
C ASP A 163 -21.71 -22.70 24.25
N GLU A 164 -22.51 -22.76 23.19
CA GLU A 164 -22.11 -22.24 21.87
C GLU A 164 -21.90 -20.73 21.89
N LEU A 165 -22.75 -19.99 22.59
CA LEU A 165 -22.58 -18.57 22.78
C LEU A 165 -21.28 -18.24 23.56
N ALA A 166 -21.02 -19.01 24.62
CA ALA A 166 -19.79 -18.82 25.42
C ALA A 166 -18.52 -19.08 24.55
N ALA A 167 -18.49 -20.15 23.76
CA ALA A 167 -17.40 -20.46 22.87
C ALA A 167 -17.21 -19.37 21.78
N PHE A 168 -18.31 -18.86 21.24
CA PHE A 168 -18.26 -17.76 20.28
C PHE A 168 -17.71 -16.48 20.91
N VAL A 169 -18.17 -16.09 22.08
CA VAL A 169 -17.72 -14.88 22.81
C VAL A 169 -16.23 -14.98 23.12
N GLU A 170 -15.76 -16.13 23.62
CA GLU A 170 -14.33 -16.34 23.91
C GLU A 170 -13.47 -16.17 22.65
N THR A 171 -13.86 -16.80 21.54
CA THR A 171 -13.13 -16.71 20.27
C THR A 171 -13.14 -15.28 19.71
N ASN A 172 -14.29 -14.60 19.81
CA ASN A 172 -14.44 -13.22 19.35
C ASN A 172 -13.64 -12.22 20.23
N ASP A 173 -13.57 -12.43 21.55
CA ASP A 173 -12.76 -11.61 22.45
C ASP A 173 -11.26 -11.81 22.19
N HIS A 174 -10.83 -13.03 21.85
CA HIS A 174 -9.46 -13.27 21.41
C HIS A 174 -9.15 -12.51 20.11
N LEU A 175 -10.02 -12.61 19.10
CA LEU A 175 -9.88 -11.83 17.85
C LEU A 175 -9.82 -10.33 18.12
N LYS A 176 -10.72 -9.81 18.97
CA LYS A 176 -10.73 -8.40 19.38
C LYS A 176 -9.39 -7.98 20.00
N SER A 177 -8.81 -8.80 20.89
CA SER A 177 -7.53 -8.50 21.54
C SER A 177 -6.39 -8.39 20.52
N LEU A 178 -6.33 -9.26 19.54
CA LEU A 178 -5.35 -9.22 18.45
C LEU A 178 -5.53 -7.99 17.56
N GLN A 179 -6.76 -7.66 17.18
CA GLN A 179 -7.06 -6.47 16.38
C GLN A 179 -6.70 -5.18 17.14
N PHE A 180 -6.96 -5.10 18.44
CA PHE A 180 -6.54 -3.97 19.26
C PHE A 180 -5.01 -3.87 19.40
N ALA A 181 -4.31 -5.00 19.56
CA ALA A 181 -2.85 -5.01 19.62
C ALA A 181 -2.25 -4.50 18.30
N ALA A 182 -2.70 -5.03 17.16
CA ALA A 182 -2.30 -4.56 15.84
C ALA A 182 -2.61 -3.07 15.63
N GLY A 183 -3.83 -2.66 15.99
CA GLY A 183 -4.28 -1.28 15.86
C GLY A 183 -3.47 -0.28 16.68
N ARG A 184 -3.15 -0.61 17.94
CA ARG A 184 -2.30 0.24 18.83
C ARG A 184 -0.91 0.46 18.25
N ILE A 185 -0.28 -0.60 17.75
CA ILE A 185 1.07 -0.52 17.18
C ILE A 185 1.03 0.25 15.85
N SER A 186 0.08 -0.07 14.98
CA SER A 186 -0.11 0.64 13.70
C SER A 186 -0.41 2.13 13.90
N ALA A 187 -1.16 2.49 14.94
CA ALA A 187 -1.50 3.88 15.25
C ALA A 187 -0.27 4.74 15.56
N LEU A 188 0.83 4.14 16.02
CA LEU A 188 2.10 4.84 16.28
C LEU A 188 2.84 5.24 15.00
N MET A 189 2.53 4.61 13.86
CA MET A 189 3.25 4.83 12.61
C MET A 189 3.21 6.30 12.16
N ASN A 190 2.02 6.88 12.10
CA ASN A 190 1.87 8.28 11.68
C ASN A 190 2.49 9.28 12.66
N PRO A 191 2.19 9.26 13.97
CA PRO A 191 2.80 10.19 14.92
C PRO A 191 4.33 10.13 14.94
N LEU A 192 4.93 8.93 14.95
CA LEU A 192 6.38 8.78 14.95
C LEU A 192 7.00 9.30 13.65
N THR A 193 6.40 8.98 12.50
CA THR A 193 6.86 9.48 11.21
C THR A 193 6.79 11.01 11.16
N TYR A 194 5.66 11.60 11.55
CA TYR A 194 5.51 13.06 11.60
C TYR A 194 6.47 13.72 12.58
N LEU A 195 6.74 13.11 13.74
CA LEU A 195 7.71 13.61 14.70
C LEU A 195 9.10 13.73 14.05
N VAL A 196 9.57 12.65 13.43
CA VAL A 196 10.90 12.62 12.78
C VAL A 196 10.97 13.63 11.64
N VAL A 197 9.93 13.72 10.82
CA VAL A 197 9.84 14.68 9.72
C VAL A 197 9.90 16.11 10.23
N ASN A 198 9.10 16.46 11.24
CA ASN A 198 9.10 17.82 11.78
C ASN A 198 10.41 18.18 12.46
N LEU A 199 11.02 17.24 13.19
CA LEU A 199 12.37 17.45 13.76
C LEU A 199 13.41 17.69 12.67
N ALA A 200 13.31 16.95 11.56
CA ALA A 200 14.18 17.15 10.42
C ALA A 200 13.97 18.51 9.73
N VAL A 201 12.72 18.97 9.61
CA VAL A 201 12.40 20.32 9.08
C VAL A 201 13.00 21.39 10.00
N VAL A 202 12.84 21.26 11.31
CA VAL A 202 13.44 22.18 12.29
C VAL A 202 14.97 22.19 12.19
N ALA A 203 15.60 21.03 12.12
CA ALA A 203 17.06 20.92 11.97
C ALA A 203 17.54 21.55 10.66
N LEU A 204 16.77 21.37 9.59
CA LEU A 204 17.06 21.95 8.28
C LEU A 204 16.92 23.48 8.29
N LEU A 205 15.89 24.01 8.94
CA LEU A 205 15.69 25.45 9.10
C LEU A 205 16.81 26.07 9.92
N LEU A 206 17.22 25.44 11.04
CA LEU A 206 18.30 25.94 11.87
C LEU A 206 19.66 25.92 11.12
N ARG A 207 20.01 24.80 10.51
CA ARG A 207 21.26 24.68 9.78
C ARG A 207 21.26 25.50 8.49
N GLY A 208 20.15 25.47 7.73
CA GLY A 208 19.98 26.24 6.53
C GLY A 208 19.99 27.76 6.81
N GLY A 209 19.35 28.19 7.91
CA GLY A 209 19.41 29.58 8.35
C GLY A 209 20.83 30.07 8.67
N MET A 210 21.63 29.23 9.35
CA MET A 210 23.04 29.53 9.60
C MET A 210 23.86 29.65 8.29
N GLU A 211 23.59 28.81 7.30
CA GLU A 211 24.25 28.88 6.01
C GLU A 211 23.78 30.09 5.16
N VAL A 212 22.53 30.55 5.36
CA VAL A 212 22.02 31.79 4.75
C VAL A 212 22.72 33.01 5.38
N ASP A 213 22.83 33.07 6.71
CA ASP A 213 23.52 34.14 7.42
C ASP A 213 25.01 34.21 7.03
N ALA A 214 25.64 33.07 6.77
CA ALA A 214 27.01 32.96 6.27
C ALA A 214 27.13 33.32 4.78
N GLY A 215 26.04 33.60 4.06
CA GLY A 215 26.02 33.89 2.63
C GLY A 215 26.28 32.70 1.73
N ALA A 216 26.27 31.47 2.27
CA ALA A 216 26.52 30.23 1.51
C ALA A 216 25.28 29.75 0.77
N LEU A 217 24.08 30.04 1.28
CA LEU A 217 22.79 29.69 0.68
C LEU A 217 21.83 30.87 0.63
N THR A 218 20.88 30.81 -0.27
CA THR A 218 19.75 31.77 -0.32
C THR A 218 18.56 31.22 0.44
N GLN A 219 17.66 32.10 0.90
CA GLN A 219 16.40 31.68 1.54
C GLN A 219 15.57 30.76 0.64
N GLY A 220 15.56 31.01 -0.67
CA GLY A 220 14.85 30.19 -1.65
C GLY A 220 15.39 28.76 -1.73
N GLU A 221 16.68 28.57 -1.63
CA GLU A 221 17.34 27.27 -1.62
C GLU A 221 16.95 26.45 -0.37
N VAL A 222 16.87 27.07 0.79
CA VAL A 222 16.42 26.41 2.03
C VAL A 222 14.95 25.95 1.88
N ILE A 223 14.08 26.79 1.32
CA ILE A 223 12.68 26.43 1.05
C ILE A 223 12.62 25.27 0.03
N ALA A 224 13.43 25.29 -1.02
CA ALA A 224 13.51 24.22 -1.99
C ALA A 224 13.93 22.89 -1.34
N LEU A 225 14.93 22.91 -0.45
CA LEU A 225 15.38 21.73 0.29
C LEU A 225 14.29 21.14 1.18
N ILE A 226 13.48 21.96 1.87
CA ILE A 226 12.32 21.51 2.66
C ILE A 226 11.30 20.82 1.76
N ASN A 227 11.01 21.39 0.60
CA ASN A 227 10.09 20.79 -0.36
C ASN A 227 10.60 19.45 -0.92
N TYR A 228 11.89 19.33 -1.26
CA TYR A 228 12.47 18.06 -1.70
C TYR A 228 12.43 17.00 -0.62
N MET A 229 12.75 17.35 0.63
CA MET A 229 12.63 16.43 1.77
C MET A 229 11.19 15.94 1.94
N SER A 230 10.21 16.83 1.90
CA SER A 230 8.80 16.49 2.01
C SER A 230 8.34 15.57 0.88
N GLN A 231 8.79 15.79 -0.36
CA GLN A 231 8.48 14.92 -1.49
C GLN A 231 9.10 13.52 -1.36
N ILE A 232 10.34 13.41 -0.88
CA ILE A 232 10.99 12.12 -0.62
C ILE A 232 10.18 11.32 0.40
N LEU A 233 9.83 11.95 1.52
CA LEU A 233 9.08 11.29 2.59
C LEU A 233 7.69 10.84 2.16
N LEU A 234 6.94 11.68 1.44
CA LEU A 234 5.64 11.31 0.88
C LEU A 234 5.76 10.16 -0.14
N SER A 235 6.84 10.14 -0.93
CA SER A 235 7.07 9.06 -1.89
C SER A 235 7.40 7.74 -1.19
N LEU A 236 8.13 7.76 -0.07
CA LEU A 236 8.43 6.57 0.73
C LEU A 236 7.18 5.96 1.38
N LEU A 237 6.31 6.80 1.95
CA LEU A 237 5.04 6.34 2.52
C LEU A 237 4.17 5.66 1.47
N ARG A 238 4.05 6.25 0.29
CA ARG A 238 3.31 5.66 -0.84
C ARG A 238 3.92 4.36 -1.34
N LEU A 239 5.25 4.21 -1.30
CA LEU A 239 5.92 2.97 -1.66
C LEU A 239 5.60 1.82 -0.69
N ALA A 240 5.47 2.10 0.60
CA ALA A 240 5.08 1.10 1.59
C ALA A 240 3.68 0.53 1.30
N ASP A 241 2.70 1.40 1.03
CA ASP A 241 1.33 0.99 0.65
C ASP A 241 1.31 0.20 -0.67
N LEU A 242 2.18 0.59 -1.61
CA LEU A 242 2.31 -0.09 -2.90
C LEU A 242 2.77 -1.53 -2.74
N VAL A 243 3.78 -1.80 -1.89
CA VAL A 243 4.30 -3.17 -1.67
C VAL A 243 3.19 -4.10 -1.24
N VAL A 244 2.34 -3.69 -0.29
CA VAL A 244 1.19 -4.48 0.17
C VAL A 244 0.20 -4.76 -0.97
N SER A 245 -0.10 -3.75 -1.77
CA SER A 245 -1.06 -3.87 -2.88
C SER A 245 -0.52 -4.78 -4.00
N VAL A 246 0.75 -4.66 -4.33
CA VAL A 246 1.42 -5.51 -5.34
C VAL A 246 1.51 -6.96 -4.86
N THR A 247 1.82 -7.19 -3.58
CA THR A 247 1.87 -8.55 -3.02
C THR A 247 0.50 -9.24 -3.12
N ARG A 248 -0.58 -8.53 -2.82
CA ARG A 248 -1.95 -9.07 -2.99
C ARG A 248 -2.27 -9.37 -4.45
N ALA A 249 -1.90 -8.48 -5.37
CA ALA A 249 -2.12 -8.69 -6.79
C ALA A 249 -1.34 -9.89 -7.33
N LEU A 250 -0.09 -10.07 -6.90
CA LEU A 250 0.74 -11.23 -7.26
C LEU A 250 0.11 -12.52 -6.75
N ALA A 251 -0.35 -12.56 -5.49
CA ALA A 251 -1.03 -13.73 -4.94
C ALA A 251 -2.30 -14.08 -5.73
N SER A 252 -3.10 -13.08 -6.11
CA SER A 252 -4.28 -13.28 -6.96
C SER A 252 -3.89 -13.76 -8.36
N GLY A 253 -2.82 -13.20 -8.94
CA GLY A 253 -2.28 -13.62 -10.23
C GLY A 253 -1.80 -15.08 -10.23
N MET A 254 -1.13 -15.51 -9.16
CA MET A 254 -0.72 -16.92 -9.01
C MET A 254 -1.91 -17.86 -8.98
N ARG A 255 -2.98 -17.51 -8.26
CA ARG A 255 -4.21 -18.33 -8.22
C ARG A 255 -4.95 -18.39 -9.55
N VAL A 256 -4.93 -17.31 -10.33
CA VAL A 256 -5.50 -17.32 -11.70
C VAL A 256 -4.64 -18.18 -12.62
N ASN A 257 -3.30 -18.06 -12.52
CA ASN A 257 -2.36 -18.84 -13.31
C ASN A 257 -2.40 -20.35 -12.98
N GLU A 258 -2.73 -20.71 -11.74
CA GLU A 258 -2.94 -22.10 -11.33
C GLU A 258 -4.06 -22.76 -12.16
N ILE A 259 -5.19 -22.06 -12.35
CA ILE A 259 -6.29 -22.57 -13.18
C ILE A 259 -5.91 -22.61 -14.67
N LEU A 260 -5.18 -21.62 -15.16
CA LEU A 260 -4.75 -21.60 -16.56
C LEU A 260 -3.75 -22.71 -16.93
N ASN A 261 -3.13 -23.36 -15.94
CA ASN A 261 -2.19 -24.44 -16.10
C ASN A 261 -2.78 -25.82 -15.73
N THR A 262 -4.06 -25.89 -15.37
CA THR A 262 -4.79 -27.15 -15.15
C THR A 262 -5.25 -27.71 -16.47
#